data_b3463e0afb3c6dd590b15d8fe89648f0
#
_entry.id   b3463e0afb3c6dd590b15d8fe89648f0
#
_cell.length_a   1.000
_cell.length_b   1.000
_cell.length_c   1.000
_cell.angle_alpha   90.00
_cell.angle_beta   90.00
_cell.angle_gamma   90.00
#
_symmetry.space_group_name_H-M   'P 1'
#
loop_
_entity.id
_entity.type
_entity.pdbx_description
1 polymer ?
#
loop_
_entity_poly.entity_id
_entity_poly.type
_entity_poly.pdbx_seq_one_letter_code
_entity_poly.pdbx_strand_id
1 'polypeptide(L)'
;MNKLNLKKLTEDLLDTFLKAGKISIEFSQKGLKIRTKSDNTPVTDGDLAVDQLLRNKIANLTPDIPIISEETVDLKTKNRNKTFWLIDPIDGTRDYIKNKDEYTLNAALIIDLNPALGIVNAPRKNRLFYSYGNGLAFEIQNGKKKNLNCKKLNADKIIALVNSDKITSEIEDIYKNYKVSQTIKMSSSLKFCTLAAGEADIYAAKARAFEWDIAAGQAILTHAGGEVRTHEGKNFLYGKENYKNLPIIAKRSKDLDN
;
A
#
# COMPACT_ATOMS: atom_id res chain seq x y z
N MET A 1 0.93 3.66 28.95
CA MET A 1 1.63 3.67 27.65
C MET A 1 1.83 5.11 27.21
N ASN A 2 3.08 5.54 27.00
CA ASN A 2 3.32 6.86 26.38
C ASN A 2 2.64 6.91 25.02
N LYS A 3 1.89 7.98 24.76
CA LYS A 3 1.17 8.17 23.49
C LYS A 3 2.18 8.15 22.33
N LEU A 4 2.10 7.16 21.46
CA LEU A 4 3.01 6.98 20.35
C LEU A 4 3.02 8.23 19.44
N ASN A 5 4.18 8.83 19.22
CA ASN A 5 4.31 9.99 18.34
C ASN A 5 4.44 9.52 16.90
N LEU A 6 3.30 9.41 16.21
CA LEU A 6 3.22 8.90 14.84
C LEU A 6 4.04 9.75 13.85
N LYS A 7 4.07 11.08 14.05
CA LYS A 7 4.88 11.97 13.20
C LYS A 7 6.36 11.61 13.29
N LYS A 8 6.90 11.62 14.53
CA LYS A 8 8.31 11.29 14.75
C LYS A 8 8.66 9.90 14.25
N LEU A 9 7.81 8.90 14.56
CA LEU A 9 8.00 7.53 14.13
C LEU A 9 8.06 7.42 12.60
N THR A 10 7.18 8.13 11.89
CA THR A 10 7.21 8.17 10.42
C THR A 10 8.50 8.80 9.92
N GLU A 11 8.86 9.99 10.43
CA GLU A 11 10.07 10.71 10.00
C GLU A 11 11.33 9.86 10.24
N ASP A 12 11.42 9.13 11.36
CA ASP A 12 12.56 8.24 11.69
C ASP A 12 12.66 7.02 10.74
N LEU A 13 11.59 6.71 9.97
CA LEU A 13 11.56 5.61 9.00
C LEU A 13 11.86 6.03 7.56
N LEU A 14 11.66 7.31 7.18
CA LEU A 14 11.74 7.75 5.78
C LEU A 14 13.09 7.44 5.14
N ASP A 15 14.21 7.73 5.84
CA ASP A 15 15.56 7.46 5.32
C ASP A 15 15.80 5.96 5.13
N THR A 16 15.21 5.12 5.99
CA THR A 16 15.29 3.66 5.86
C THR A 16 14.54 3.18 4.61
N PHE A 17 13.36 3.74 4.32
CA PHE A 17 12.62 3.45 3.10
C PHE A 17 13.34 3.89 1.84
N LEU A 18 13.98 5.06 1.85
CA LEU A 18 14.81 5.51 0.73
C LEU A 18 16.02 4.59 0.51
N LYS A 19 16.69 4.17 1.59
CA LYS A 19 17.79 3.19 1.54
C LYS A 19 17.31 1.84 1.03
N ALA A 20 16.19 1.34 1.52
CA ALA A 20 15.59 0.09 1.07
C ALA A 20 15.26 0.13 -0.43
N GLY A 21 14.73 1.25 -0.91
CA GLY A 21 14.48 1.46 -2.33
C GLY A 21 15.75 1.41 -3.18
N LYS A 22 16.85 2.00 -2.73
CA LYS A 22 18.15 1.89 -3.42
C LYS A 22 18.65 0.44 -3.46
N ILE A 23 18.56 -0.27 -2.33
CA ILE A 23 18.93 -1.69 -2.23
C ILE A 23 18.11 -2.52 -3.22
N SER A 24 16.78 -2.33 -3.30
CA SER A 24 15.94 -3.07 -4.25
C SER A 24 16.37 -2.83 -5.71
N ILE A 25 16.72 -1.60 -6.08
CA ILE A 25 17.23 -1.28 -7.42
C ILE A 25 18.58 -1.97 -7.68
N GLU A 26 19.51 -1.92 -6.72
CA GLU A 26 20.83 -2.56 -6.85
C GLU A 26 20.72 -4.07 -7.06
N PHE A 27 19.87 -4.77 -6.28
CA PHE A 27 19.62 -6.20 -6.48
C PHE A 27 19.06 -6.50 -7.87
N SER A 28 18.08 -5.73 -8.32
CA SER A 28 17.49 -5.88 -9.64
C SER A 28 18.52 -5.69 -10.79
N GLN A 29 19.48 -4.77 -10.60
CA GLN A 29 20.53 -4.51 -11.60
C GLN A 29 21.62 -5.60 -11.61
N LYS A 30 21.93 -6.21 -10.46
CA LYS A 30 22.92 -7.28 -10.32
C LYS A 30 22.44 -8.66 -10.75
N GLY A 31 21.12 -8.82 -10.98
CA GLY A 31 20.48 -10.09 -11.27
C GLY A 31 19.93 -10.75 -10.00
N LEU A 32 18.63 -10.99 -10.00
CA LEU A 32 17.89 -11.52 -8.86
C LEU A 32 18.04 -13.04 -8.72
N LYS A 33 18.26 -13.51 -7.49
CA LYS A 33 18.10 -14.93 -7.15
C LYS A 33 16.65 -15.19 -6.78
N ILE A 34 15.93 -15.88 -7.66
CA ILE A 34 14.49 -16.15 -7.51
C ILE A 34 14.30 -17.51 -6.85
N ARG A 35 13.41 -17.55 -5.84
CA ARG A 35 12.93 -18.79 -5.20
C ARG A 35 11.40 -18.82 -5.29
N THR A 36 10.81 -19.99 -5.17
CA THR A 36 9.35 -20.17 -5.10
C THR A 36 8.96 -20.50 -3.67
N LYS A 37 8.02 -19.73 -3.10
CA LYS A 37 7.42 -19.99 -1.79
C LYS A 37 6.49 -21.22 -1.85
N SER A 38 6.09 -21.75 -0.69
CA SER A 38 5.18 -22.92 -0.60
C SER A 38 3.79 -22.69 -1.22
N ASP A 39 3.38 -21.43 -1.36
CA ASP A 39 2.14 -21.01 -2.00
C ASP A 39 2.27 -20.74 -3.52
N ASN A 40 3.40 -21.13 -4.12
CA ASN A 40 3.78 -20.92 -5.51
C ASN A 40 3.98 -19.45 -5.92
N THR A 41 4.13 -18.53 -4.98
CA THR A 41 4.54 -17.16 -5.26
C THR A 41 6.06 -17.02 -5.33
N PRO A 42 6.60 -16.12 -6.17
CA PRO A 42 8.04 -15.88 -6.21
C PRO A 42 8.49 -15.01 -5.03
N VAL A 43 9.71 -15.23 -4.57
CA VAL A 43 10.46 -14.35 -3.68
C VAL A 43 11.89 -14.22 -4.20
N THR A 44 12.48 -13.04 -4.07
CA THR A 44 13.86 -12.79 -4.48
C THR A 44 14.75 -12.44 -3.29
N ASP A 45 16.05 -12.46 -3.51
CA ASP A 45 17.04 -11.97 -2.54
C ASP A 45 16.86 -10.47 -2.27
N GLY A 46 16.30 -9.71 -3.23
CA GLY A 46 15.90 -8.31 -3.03
C GLY A 46 14.77 -8.16 -2.01
N ASP A 47 13.71 -8.99 -2.09
CA ASP A 47 12.60 -9.01 -1.11
C ASP A 47 13.15 -9.26 0.30
N LEU A 48 14.01 -10.29 0.46
CA LEU A 48 14.57 -10.67 1.75
C LEU A 48 15.50 -9.59 2.34
N ALA A 49 16.30 -8.92 1.51
CA ALA A 49 17.20 -7.84 1.95
C ALA A 49 16.41 -6.62 2.43
N VAL A 50 15.37 -6.25 1.69
CA VAL A 50 14.47 -5.14 2.05
C VAL A 50 13.69 -5.48 3.32
N ASP A 51 13.12 -6.69 3.42
CA ASP A 51 12.42 -7.18 4.61
C ASP A 51 13.27 -7.05 5.87
N GLN A 52 14.49 -7.61 5.82
CA GLN A 52 15.42 -7.57 6.96
C GLN A 52 15.72 -6.13 7.42
N LEU A 53 15.95 -5.21 6.47
CA LEU A 53 16.25 -3.82 6.78
C LEU A 53 15.05 -3.11 7.43
N LEU A 54 13.84 -3.26 6.86
CA LEU A 54 12.64 -2.61 7.36
C LEU A 54 12.25 -3.16 8.74
N ARG A 55 12.21 -4.50 8.90
CA ARG A 55 11.88 -5.14 10.19
C ARG A 55 12.84 -4.75 11.30
N ASN A 56 14.14 -4.74 11.03
CA ASN A 56 15.14 -4.35 12.03
C ASN A 56 14.94 -2.90 12.50
N LYS A 57 14.71 -1.98 11.57
CA LYS A 57 14.48 -0.58 11.93
C LYS A 57 13.20 -0.38 12.71
N ILE A 58 12.11 -1.02 12.30
CA ILE A 58 10.79 -0.93 12.95
C ILE A 58 10.86 -1.55 14.35
N ALA A 59 11.46 -2.73 14.51
CA ALA A 59 11.64 -3.38 15.80
C ALA A 59 12.44 -2.52 16.79
N ASN A 60 13.48 -1.84 16.33
CA ASN A 60 14.27 -0.93 17.16
C ASN A 60 13.48 0.32 17.62
N LEU A 61 12.56 0.80 16.79
CA LEU A 61 11.74 1.99 17.11
C LEU A 61 10.51 1.63 17.97
N THR A 62 9.98 0.43 17.80
CA THR A 62 8.74 -0.04 18.46
C THR A 62 8.86 -1.49 18.90
N PRO A 63 9.76 -1.81 19.88
CA PRO A 63 10.07 -3.21 20.26
C PRO A 63 8.86 -3.98 20.80
N ASP A 64 7.88 -3.30 21.36
CA ASP A 64 6.69 -3.90 21.96
C ASP A 64 5.53 -4.10 20.95
N ILE A 65 5.69 -3.65 19.69
CA ILE A 65 4.64 -3.78 18.68
C ILE A 65 4.98 -4.93 17.72
N PRO A 66 4.12 -5.96 17.62
CA PRO A 66 4.35 -7.09 16.71
C PRO A 66 4.48 -6.65 15.25
N ILE A 67 5.39 -7.29 14.53
CA ILE A 67 5.60 -7.09 13.09
C ILE A 67 5.12 -8.32 12.34
N ILE A 68 4.26 -8.09 11.37
CA ILE A 68 3.75 -9.09 10.41
C ILE A 68 4.26 -8.67 9.04
N SER A 69 5.18 -9.46 8.50
CA SER A 69 5.73 -9.23 7.17
C SER A 69 5.42 -10.40 6.26
N GLU A 70 5.12 -10.12 4.99
CA GLU A 70 4.86 -11.13 3.96
C GLU A 70 5.92 -12.24 3.93
N GLU A 71 7.20 -11.87 4.12
CA GLU A 71 8.31 -12.81 3.97
C GLU A 71 8.56 -13.70 5.20
N THR A 72 7.94 -13.36 6.34
CA THR A 72 8.21 -14.07 7.61
C THR A 72 6.96 -14.49 8.36
N VAL A 73 5.77 -14.15 7.87
CA VAL A 73 4.51 -14.47 8.54
C VAL A 73 4.23 -15.98 8.51
N ASP A 74 3.84 -16.51 9.67
CA ASP A 74 3.19 -17.81 9.74
C ASP A 74 1.66 -17.63 9.69
N LEU A 75 1.05 -17.97 8.56
CA LEU A 75 -0.40 -17.84 8.35
C LEU A 75 -1.24 -18.75 9.27
N LYS A 76 -0.62 -19.76 9.92
CA LYS A 76 -1.30 -20.63 10.89
C LYS A 76 -1.45 -19.96 12.25
N THR A 77 -0.60 -18.99 12.56
CA THR A 77 -0.62 -18.27 13.83
C THR A 77 -1.62 -17.12 13.76
N LYS A 78 -2.66 -17.18 14.61
CA LYS A 78 -3.66 -16.09 14.69
C LYS A 78 -3.07 -14.89 15.42
N ASN A 79 -3.03 -13.75 14.74
CA ASN A 79 -2.75 -12.49 15.41
C ASN A 79 -3.98 -12.06 16.24
N ARG A 80 -3.77 -11.87 17.54
CA ARG A 80 -4.81 -11.40 18.48
C ARG A 80 -4.61 -9.92 18.85
N ASN A 81 -3.57 -9.29 18.35
CA ASN A 81 -3.27 -7.90 18.68
C ASN A 81 -4.12 -6.96 17.84
N LYS A 82 -4.59 -5.88 18.48
CA LYS A 82 -5.27 -4.79 17.78
C LYS A 82 -4.30 -3.74 17.24
N THR A 83 -3.05 -3.79 17.72
CA THR A 83 -1.97 -2.90 17.28
C THR A 83 -0.79 -3.75 16.81
N PHE A 84 -0.38 -3.57 15.56
CA PHE A 84 0.68 -4.33 14.89
C PHE A 84 1.15 -3.63 13.62
N TRP A 85 2.35 -3.95 13.17
CA TRP A 85 2.86 -3.56 11.88
C TRP A 85 2.51 -4.58 10.80
N LEU A 86 2.21 -4.08 9.60
CA LEU A 86 2.11 -4.84 8.36
C LEU A 86 3.20 -4.36 7.41
N ILE A 87 4.00 -5.28 6.87
CA ILE A 87 5.07 -4.98 5.93
C ILE A 87 4.91 -5.85 4.69
N ASP A 88 4.97 -5.21 3.53
CA ASP A 88 5.24 -5.86 2.25
C ASP A 88 6.55 -5.27 1.72
N PRO A 89 7.64 -6.04 1.75
CA PRO A 89 8.95 -5.54 1.34
C PRO A 89 9.02 -5.13 -0.12
N ILE A 90 8.37 -5.90 -1.01
CA ILE A 90 8.26 -5.62 -2.45
C ILE A 90 6.90 -6.08 -2.97
N ASP A 91 5.89 -5.22 -2.88
CA ASP A 91 4.60 -5.44 -3.54
C ASP A 91 4.77 -5.34 -5.07
N GLY A 92 4.40 -6.40 -5.74
CA GLY A 92 4.61 -6.54 -7.17
C GLY A 92 5.91 -7.27 -7.53
N THR A 93 6.32 -8.30 -6.77
CA THR A 93 7.52 -9.12 -7.00
C THR A 93 7.62 -9.62 -8.45
N ARG A 94 6.50 -9.98 -9.09
CA ARG A 94 6.48 -10.41 -10.51
C ARG A 94 6.89 -9.30 -11.47
N ASP A 95 6.51 -8.05 -11.19
CA ASP A 95 6.90 -6.89 -11.99
C ASP A 95 8.34 -6.47 -11.66
N TYR A 96 8.75 -6.60 -10.41
CA TYR A 96 10.13 -6.42 -9.96
C TYR A 96 11.10 -7.37 -10.68
N ILE A 97 10.79 -8.67 -10.75
CA ILE A 97 11.56 -9.69 -11.50
C ILE A 97 11.67 -9.33 -12.98
N LYS A 98 10.62 -8.77 -13.57
CA LYS A 98 10.58 -8.33 -14.98
C LYS A 98 11.20 -6.95 -15.19
N ASN A 99 11.86 -6.39 -14.17
CA ASN A 99 12.51 -5.08 -14.22
C ASN A 99 11.56 -3.92 -14.58
N LYS A 100 10.28 -4.02 -14.21
CA LYS A 100 9.29 -2.96 -14.37
C LYS A 100 9.35 -1.94 -13.23
N ASP A 101 8.74 -0.78 -13.46
CA ASP A 101 8.85 0.38 -12.57
C ASP A 101 7.76 0.46 -11.48
N GLU A 102 6.78 -0.45 -11.50
CA GLU A 102 5.56 -0.34 -10.70
C GLU A 102 5.52 -1.28 -9.48
N TYR A 103 6.66 -1.58 -8.88
CA TYR A 103 6.71 -2.21 -7.57
C TYR A 103 6.84 -1.17 -6.45
N THR A 104 6.41 -1.53 -5.26
CA THR A 104 6.46 -0.65 -4.09
C THR A 104 6.94 -1.37 -2.84
N LEU A 105 7.54 -0.63 -1.92
CA LEU A 105 7.91 -1.06 -0.58
C LEU A 105 6.90 -0.47 0.40
N ASN A 106 6.27 -1.29 1.23
CA ASN A 106 5.14 -0.89 2.05
C ASN A 106 5.35 -1.20 3.53
N ALA A 107 5.01 -0.25 4.40
CA ALA A 107 4.76 -0.53 5.82
C ALA A 107 3.59 0.29 6.33
N ALA A 108 2.76 -0.33 7.17
CA ALA A 108 1.66 0.31 7.88
C ALA A 108 1.66 -0.04 9.36
N LEU A 109 1.41 0.93 10.22
CA LEU A 109 1.08 0.70 11.60
C LEU A 109 -0.44 0.67 11.75
N ILE A 110 -0.93 -0.45 12.25
CA ILE A 110 -2.33 -0.64 12.60
C ILE A 110 -2.51 -0.35 14.10
N ILE A 111 -3.46 0.49 14.44
CA ILE A 111 -3.88 0.78 15.82
C ILE A 111 -5.39 0.59 15.91
N ASP A 112 -5.84 -0.21 16.86
CA ASP A 112 -7.25 -0.56 17.03
C ASP A 112 -7.90 -1.03 15.73
N LEU A 113 -7.18 -1.91 15.01
CA LEU A 113 -7.56 -2.51 13.73
C LEU A 113 -7.73 -1.52 12.56
N ASN A 114 -7.28 -0.26 12.72
CA ASN A 114 -7.32 0.77 11.68
C ASN A 114 -5.89 1.21 11.30
N PRO A 115 -5.64 1.57 10.04
CA PRO A 115 -4.33 2.04 9.62
C PRO A 115 -4.10 3.48 10.12
N ALA A 116 -3.14 3.64 11.05
CA ALA A 116 -2.82 4.90 11.70
C ALA A 116 -1.62 5.62 11.07
N LEU A 117 -0.75 4.85 10.41
CA LEU A 117 0.43 5.32 9.70
C LEU A 117 0.65 4.45 8.46
N GLY A 118 1.07 5.04 7.36
CA GLY A 118 1.44 4.32 6.14
C GLY A 118 2.65 4.94 5.46
N ILE A 119 3.53 4.10 4.94
CA ILE A 119 4.66 4.50 4.09
C ILE A 119 4.66 3.59 2.86
N VAL A 120 4.70 4.20 1.67
CA VAL A 120 4.82 3.52 0.38
C VAL A 120 5.94 4.17 -0.40
N ASN A 121 6.97 3.41 -0.73
CA ASN A 121 8.06 3.87 -1.59
C ASN A 121 7.99 3.18 -2.96
N ALA A 122 7.88 3.96 -4.03
CA ALA A 122 7.99 3.52 -5.43
C ALA A 122 9.37 3.95 -5.97
N PRO A 123 10.45 3.17 -5.73
CA PRO A 123 11.81 3.65 -5.89
C PRO A 123 12.18 3.96 -7.34
N ARG A 124 11.68 3.18 -8.30
CA ARG A 124 11.94 3.44 -9.73
C ARG A 124 11.20 4.64 -10.30
N LYS A 125 10.16 5.11 -9.59
CA LYS A 125 9.42 6.33 -9.94
C LYS A 125 9.89 7.56 -9.14
N ASN A 126 10.90 7.39 -8.26
CA ASN A 126 11.38 8.43 -7.34
C ASN A 126 10.24 9.08 -6.53
N ARG A 127 9.25 8.25 -6.10
CA ARG A 127 8.08 8.70 -5.33
C ARG A 127 8.05 7.99 -3.99
N LEU A 128 8.05 8.75 -2.90
CA LEU A 128 7.86 8.26 -1.54
C LEU A 128 6.61 8.91 -0.95
N PHE A 129 5.64 8.09 -0.58
CA PHE A 129 4.39 8.53 0.01
C PHE A 129 4.34 8.11 1.48
N TYR A 130 3.79 8.97 2.34
CA TYR A 130 3.60 8.63 3.74
C TYR A 130 2.50 9.43 4.39
N SER A 131 1.96 8.91 5.49
CA SER A 131 0.95 9.58 6.29
C SER A 131 1.00 9.15 7.76
N TYR A 132 0.52 10.02 8.65
CA TYR A 132 0.47 9.76 10.08
C TYR A 132 -0.76 10.38 10.77
N GLY A 133 -1.84 10.55 10.05
CA GLY A 133 -3.12 11.06 10.55
C GLY A 133 -3.92 11.81 9.50
N ASN A 134 -5.18 12.08 9.79
CA ASN A 134 -6.08 12.80 8.89
C ASN A 134 -5.54 14.19 8.51
N GLY A 135 -5.50 14.50 7.22
CA GLY A 135 -4.93 15.73 6.67
C GLY A 135 -3.39 15.76 6.68
N LEU A 136 -2.73 14.71 7.15
CA LEU A 136 -1.29 14.60 7.28
C LEU A 136 -0.75 13.48 6.37
N ALA A 137 -1.03 13.61 5.08
CA ALA A 137 -0.54 12.74 4.02
C ALA A 137 0.37 13.53 3.07
N PHE A 138 1.49 12.94 2.67
CA PHE A 138 2.54 13.62 1.94
C PHE A 138 3.15 12.73 0.85
N GLU A 139 3.67 13.38 -0.17
CA GLU A 139 4.54 12.81 -1.18
C GLU A 139 5.90 13.52 -1.17
N ILE A 140 6.97 12.77 -1.30
CA ILE A 140 8.29 13.27 -1.67
C ILE A 140 8.60 12.75 -3.07
N GLN A 141 8.76 13.67 -4.02
CA GLN A 141 9.14 13.35 -5.39
C GLN A 141 10.31 14.24 -5.80
N ASN A 142 11.40 13.62 -6.27
CA ASN A 142 12.64 14.33 -6.63
C ASN A 142 13.12 15.31 -5.54
N GLY A 143 13.05 14.89 -4.28
CA GLY A 143 13.44 15.67 -3.11
C GLY A 143 12.46 16.78 -2.70
N LYS A 144 11.37 16.98 -3.43
CA LYS A 144 10.35 17.98 -3.10
C LYS A 144 9.19 17.35 -2.34
N LYS A 145 8.88 17.89 -1.17
CA LYS A 145 7.73 17.48 -0.35
C LYS A 145 6.46 18.20 -0.79
N LYS A 146 5.38 17.44 -0.98
CA LYS A 146 4.04 17.94 -1.31
C LYS A 146 3.03 17.37 -0.31
N ASN A 147 2.08 18.17 0.16
CA ASN A 147 0.93 17.69 0.91
C ASN A 147 -0.09 17.07 -0.07
N LEU A 148 -0.60 15.89 0.28
CA LEU A 148 -1.64 15.21 -0.48
C LEU A 148 -3.01 15.61 0.08
N ASN A 149 -3.91 15.94 -0.83
CA ASN A 149 -5.28 16.26 -0.50
C ASN A 149 -6.17 15.85 -1.68
N CYS A 150 -7.00 14.85 -1.44
CA CYS A 150 -7.96 14.31 -2.41
C CYS A 150 -9.07 15.32 -2.71
N LYS A 151 -8.74 16.48 -3.29
CA LYS A 151 -9.70 17.51 -3.61
C LYS A 151 -10.31 17.34 -5.00
N LYS A 152 -11.54 17.82 -5.09
CA LYS A 152 -12.43 18.03 -6.25
C LYS A 152 -12.20 17.09 -7.43
N LEU A 153 -13.21 16.26 -7.63
CA LEU A 153 -13.45 15.52 -8.85
C LEU A 153 -13.65 16.49 -10.03
N ASN A 154 -13.07 16.15 -11.17
CA ASN A 154 -13.64 16.60 -12.42
C ASN A 154 -14.75 15.61 -12.77
N ALA A 155 -16.01 15.95 -12.48
CA ALA A 155 -17.16 15.06 -12.69
C ALA A 155 -17.34 14.62 -14.15
N ASP A 156 -16.77 15.38 -15.10
CA ASP A 156 -16.85 15.08 -16.53
C ASP A 156 -15.91 13.96 -16.98
N LYS A 157 -14.92 13.62 -16.14
CA LYS A 157 -13.91 12.61 -16.48
C LYS A 157 -13.48 11.82 -15.25
N ILE A 158 -14.10 10.65 -15.05
CA ILE A 158 -13.73 9.71 -14.00
C ILE A 158 -12.72 8.69 -14.52
N ILE A 159 -11.56 8.61 -13.86
CA ILE A 159 -10.45 7.71 -14.22
C ILE A 159 -10.38 6.57 -13.20
N ALA A 160 -10.50 5.33 -13.67
CA ALA A 160 -10.31 4.16 -12.85
C ALA A 160 -8.91 3.53 -13.03
N LEU A 161 -8.37 2.99 -11.94
CA LEU A 161 -7.17 2.16 -11.97
C LEU A 161 -7.55 0.69 -12.07
N VAL A 162 -6.81 -0.08 -12.87
CA VAL A 162 -7.03 -1.52 -13.07
C VAL A 162 -5.72 -2.30 -12.93
N ASN A 163 -5.79 -3.53 -12.42
CA ASN A 163 -4.60 -4.41 -12.34
C ASN A 163 -4.27 -5.07 -13.69
N SER A 164 -5.25 -5.20 -14.57
CA SER A 164 -5.17 -5.96 -15.82
C SER A 164 -6.10 -5.33 -16.85
N ASP A 165 -5.78 -5.53 -18.13
CA ASP A 165 -6.64 -5.10 -19.23
C ASP A 165 -7.95 -5.92 -19.29
N LYS A 166 -7.95 -7.14 -18.69
CA LYS A 166 -9.14 -7.95 -18.52
C LYS A 166 -9.67 -7.75 -17.11
N ILE A 167 -10.73 -6.97 -16.97
CA ILE A 167 -11.50 -6.81 -15.73
C ILE A 167 -12.70 -7.79 -15.72
N THR A 168 -13.20 -8.13 -14.55
CA THR A 168 -14.36 -9.02 -14.43
C THR A 168 -15.64 -8.22 -14.57
N SER A 169 -16.74 -8.87 -14.96
CA SER A 169 -18.05 -8.23 -15.11
C SER A 169 -18.47 -7.45 -13.84
N GLU A 170 -18.21 -8.02 -12.65
CA GLU A 170 -18.47 -7.34 -11.38
C GLU A 170 -17.73 -5.98 -11.25
N ILE A 171 -16.47 -5.93 -11.64
CA ILE A 171 -15.70 -4.67 -11.61
C ILE A 171 -16.15 -3.72 -12.74
N GLU A 172 -16.52 -4.27 -13.91
CA GLU A 172 -17.10 -3.48 -15.00
C GLU A 172 -18.39 -2.79 -14.56
N ASP A 173 -19.27 -3.50 -13.86
CA ASP A 173 -20.55 -2.96 -13.38
C ASP A 173 -20.32 -1.86 -12.32
N ILE A 174 -19.34 -2.06 -11.40
CA ILE A 174 -18.93 -1.00 -10.48
C ILE A 174 -18.48 0.24 -11.27
N TYR A 175 -17.61 0.09 -12.27
CA TYR A 175 -17.09 1.22 -13.04
C TYR A 175 -18.18 1.91 -13.90
N LYS A 176 -19.15 1.17 -14.42
CA LYS A 176 -20.33 1.75 -15.10
C LYS A 176 -21.15 2.62 -14.13
N ASN A 177 -21.40 2.12 -12.90
CA ASN A 177 -22.15 2.85 -11.90
C ASN A 177 -21.48 4.17 -11.53
N TYR A 178 -20.15 4.21 -11.47
CA TYR A 178 -19.36 5.41 -11.23
C TYR A 178 -19.07 6.22 -12.50
N LYS A 179 -19.68 5.88 -13.65
CA LYS A 179 -19.52 6.60 -14.94
C LYS A 179 -18.04 6.75 -15.34
N VAL A 180 -17.23 5.71 -15.08
CA VAL A 180 -15.81 5.71 -15.46
C VAL A 180 -15.68 5.92 -16.97
N SER A 181 -14.91 6.95 -17.36
CA SER A 181 -14.68 7.28 -18.76
C SER A 181 -13.33 6.79 -19.30
N GLN A 182 -12.39 6.46 -18.41
CA GLN A 182 -11.05 6.01 -18.78
C GLN A 182 -10.53 5.01 -17.73
N THR A 183 -9.79 4.01 -18.17
CA THR A 183 -9.02 3.12 -17.30
C THR A 183 -7.51 3.29 -17.52
N ILE A 184 -6.74 3.20 -16.43
CA ILE A 184 -5.28 3.20 -16.46
C ILE A 184 -4.80 1.93 -15.75
N LYS A 185 -3.97 1.14 -16.42
CA LYS A 185 -3.35 -0.04 -15.83
C LYS A 185 -2.21 0.35 -14.92
N MET A 186 -2.22 -0.20 -13.71
CA MET A 186 -1.20 0.04 -12.70
C MET A 186 -1.07 -1.16 -11.76
N SER A 187 0.16 -1.50 -11.38
CA SER A 187 0.47 -2.55 -10.43
C SER A 187 0.61 -2.01 -9.00
N SER A 188 0.76 -2.90 -8.03
CA SER A 188 1.11 -2.67 -6.62
C SER A 188 0.17 -1.72 -5.84
N SER A 189 0.57 -1.40 -4.62
CA SER A 189 -0.10 -0.41 -3.74
C SER A 189 0.02 1.04 -4.26
N LEU A 190 0.84 1.27 -5.29
CA LEU A 190 0.97 2.57 -5.96
C LEU A 190 -0.39 3.13 -6.40
N LYS A 191 -1.37 2.27 -6.69
CA LYS A 191 -2.75 2.67 -7.01
C LYS A 191 -3.38 3.56 -5.95
N PHE A 192 -3.24 3.21 -4.68
CA PHE A 192 -3.78 4.02 -3.58
C PHE A 192 -3.09 5.38 -3.48
N CYS A 193 -1.78 5.42 -3.72
CA CYS A 193 -1.00 6.65 -3.72
C CYS A 193 -1.38 7.56 -4.90
N THR A 194 -1.66 6.98 -6.07
CA THR A 194 -2.12 7.69 -7.26
C THR A 194 -3.50 8.33 -7.03
N LEU A 195 -4.43 7.62 -6.36
CA LEU A 195 -5.70 8.19 -5.90
C LEU A 195 -5.47 9.33 -4.89
N ALA A 196 -4.59 9.13 -3.91
CA ALA A 196 -4.26 10.14 -2.90
C ALA A 196 -3.63 11.40 -3.51
N ALA A 197 -2.86 11.26 -4.59
CA ALA A 197 -2.29 12.36 -5.35
C ALA A 197 -3.30 13.09 -6.26
N GLY A 198 -4.51 12.52 -6.42
CA GLY A 198 -5.56 13.06 -7.30
C GLY A 198 -5.31 12.83 -8.79
N GLU A 199 -4.49 11.85 -9.13
CA GLU A 199 -4.13 11.49 -10.52
C GLU A 199 -5.10 10.46 -11.12
N ALA A 200 -5.93 9.82 -10.29
CA ALA A 200 -7.05 8.96 -10.66
C ALA A 200 -8.15 9.05 -9.61
N ASP A 201 -9.32 8.44 -9.86
CA ASP A 201 -10.53 8.66 -9.06
C ASP A 201 -10.99 7.43 -8.29
N ILE A 202 -10.88 6.25 -8.88
CA ILE A 202 -11.42 5.01 -8.30
C ILE A 202 -10.54 3.80 -8.63
N TYR A 203 -10.48 2.87 -7.69
CA TYR A 203 -9.93 1.53 -7.86
C TYR A 203 -10.84 0.51 -7.20
N ALA A 204 -11.28 -0.50 -7.92
CA ALA A 204 -12.05 -1.62 -7.39
C ALA A 204 -11.30 -2.94 -7.63
N ALA A 205 -11.35 -3.83 -6.63
CA ALA A 205 -10.68 -5.13 -6.70
C ALA A 205 -11.46 -6.23 -5.98
N LYS A 206 -11.37 -7.46 -6.51
CA LYS A 206 -11.86 -8.67 -5.83
C LYS A 206 -10.97 -9.06 -4.65
N ALA A 207 -11.47 -9.93 -3.80
CA ALA A 207 -10.77 -10.52 -2.66
C ALA A 207 -9.60 -11.40 -3.14
N ARG A 208 -8.39 -10.85 -3.23
CA ARG A 208 -7.18 -11.60 -3.60
C ARG A 208 -5.92 -11.15 -2.88
N ALA A 209 -5.88 -9.88 -2.49
CA ALA A 209 -4.74 -9.25 -1.83
C ALA A 209 -4.69 -9.61 -0.34
N PHE A 210 -3.50 -9.58 0.24
CA PHE A 210 -3.32 -9.65 1.68
C PHE A 210 -3.38 -8.26 2.32
N GLU A 211 -3.44 -8.22 3.64
CA GLU A 211 -3.54 -6.96 4.39
C GLU A 211 -2.33 -6.05 4.18
N TRP A 212 -1.13 -6.61 4.07
CA TRP A 212 0.11 -5.86 3.82
C TRP A 212 0.18 -5.20 2.45
N ASP A 213 -0.52 -5.73 1.42
CA ASP A 213 -0.61 -5.12 0.08
C ASP A 213 -1.42 -3.81 0.08
N ILE A 214 -2.31 -3.60 1.09
CA ILE A 214 -3.32 -2.54 1.07
C ILE A 214 -3.10 -1.51 2.20
N ALA A 215 -2.67 -1.96 3.38
CA ALA A 215 -2.72 -1.16 4.60
C ALA A 215 -2.00 0.19 4.49
N ALA A 216 -0.79 0.22 3.93
CA ALA A 216 -0.01 1.44 3.79
C ALA A 216 -0.68 2.41 2.81
N GLY A 217 -1.10 1.91 1.66
CA GLY A 217 -1.82 2.69 0.65
C GLY A 217 -3.15 3.23 1.17
N GLN A 218 -3.91 2.42 1.92
CA GLN A 218 -5.15 2.86 2.56
C GLN A 218 -4.90 3.99 3.57
N ALA A 219 -3.88 3.88 4.45
CA ALA A 219 -3.55 4.94 5.37
C ALA A 219 -3.31 6.27 4.63
N ILE A 220 -2.50 6.24 3.57
CA ILE A 220 -2.16 7.41 2.78
C ILE A 220 -3.41 8.01 2.12
N LEU A 221 -4.22 7.17 1.46
CA LEU A 221 -5.44 7.61 0.78
C LEU A 221 -6.46 8.21 1.75
N THR A 222 -6.74 7.52 2.87
CA THR A 222 -7.73 8.00 3.84
C THR A 222 -7.27 9.26 4.56
N HIS A 223 -5.99 9.37 4.89
CA HIS A 223 -5.42 10.58 5.48
C HIS A 223 -5.33 11.75 4.51
N ALA A 224 -5.31 11.49 3.20
CA ALA A 224 -5.44 12.52 2.16
C ALA A 224 -6.89 12.98 1.91
N GLY A 225 -7.89 12.33 2.53
CA GLY A 225 -9.31 12.66 2.41
C GLY A 225 -10.14 11.72 1.53
N GLY A 226 -9.52 10.70 0.92
CA GLY A 226 -10.19 9.62 0.22
C GLY A 226 -10.77 8.55 1.15
N GLU A 227 -11.24 7.45 0.58
CA GLU A 227 -11.75 6.34 1.37
C GLU A 227 -11.47 4.97 0.74
N VAL A 228 -11.48 3.94 1.59
CA VAL A 228 -11.48 2.53 1.19
C VAL A 228 -12.63 1.82 1.91
N ARG A 229 -13.47 1.14 1.16
CA ARG A 229 -14.62 0.37 1.65
C ARG A 229 -14.62 -1.04 1.08
N THR A 230 -15.36 -1.95 1.71
CA THR A 230 -15.73 -3.21 1.05
C THR A 230 -16.73 -2.93 -0.08
N HIS A 231 -16.95 -3.89 -0.98
CA HIS A 231 -18.01 -3.75 -2.02
C HIS A 231 -19.41 -3.52 -1.41
N GLU A 232 -19.62 -3.95 -0.15
CA GLU A 232 -20.87 -3.73 0.60
C GLU A 232 -20.92 -2.36 1.32
N GLY A 233 -19.93 -1.48 1.09
CA GLY A 233 -19.85 -0.17 1.73
C GLY A 233 -19.38 -0.15 3.19
N LYS A 234 -18.99 -1.31 3.76
CA LYS A 234 -18.53 -1.41 5.15
C LYS A 234 -17.12 -0.87 5.33
N ASN A 235 -16.79 -0.48 6.56
CA ASN A 235 -15.42 -0.10 6.93
C ASN A 235 -14.45 -1.27 6.71
N PHE A 236 -13.27 -0.94 6.22
CA PHE A 236 -12.22 -1.91 5.96
C PHE A 236 -11.28 -1.97 7.17
N LEU A 237 -11.38 -3.07 7.94
CA LEU A 237 -10.59 -3.29 9.17
C LEU A 237 -9.51 -4.36 8.92
N TYR A 238 -8.47 -4.34 9.77
CA TYR A 238 -7.31 -5.23 9.72
C TYR A 238 -7.33 -6.28 10.83
N GLY A 239 -6.41 -7.24 10.77
CA GLY A 239 -6.36 -8.37 11.71
C GLY A 239 -7.31 -9.51 11.36
N LYS A 240 -7.66 -9.63 10.08
CA LYS A 240 -8.50 -10.73 9.55
C LYS A 240 -7.78 -12.09 9.64
N GLU A 241 -8.55 -13.16 9.60
CA GLU A 241 -7.99 -14.51 9.55
C GLU A 241 -7.13 -14.69 8.30
N ASN A 242 -5.92 -15.24 8.47
CA ASN A 242 -4.92 -15.42 7.41
C ASN A 242 -4.57 -14.11 6.65
N TYR A 243 -4.88 -12.94 7.22
CA TYR A 243 -4.62 -11.61 6.62
C TYR A 243 -5.20 -11.41 5.22
N LYS A 244 -6.18 -12.22 4.81
CA LYS A 244 -6.82 -12.09 3.49
C LYS A 244 -7.83 -10.96 3.47
N ASN A 245 -7.74 -10.14 2.45
CA ASN A 245 -8.66 -9.03 2.26
C ASN A 245 -9.97 -9.43 1.60
N LEU A 246 -11.02 -8.68 1.93
CA LEU A 246 -12.31 -8.67 1.25
C LEU A 246 -12.21 -7.88 -0.08
N PRO A 247 -13.21 -7.98 -0.97
CA PRO A 247 -13.30 -7.09 -2.13
C PRO A 247 -13.35 -5.63 -1.68
N ILE A 248 -12.68 -4.74 -2.41
CA ILE A 248 -12.54 -3.33 -2.05
C ILE A 248 -12.95 -2.37 -3.16
N ILE A 249 -13.45 -1.21 -2.76
CA ILE A 249 -13.53 0.00 -3.57
C ILE A 249 -12.75 1.10 -2.84
N ALA A 250 -11.74 1.63 -3.51
CA ALA A 250 -10.96 2.78 -3.07
C ALA A 250 -11.31 3.98 -3.94
N LYS A 251 -11.65 5.12 -3.31
CA LYS A 251 -12.07 6.34 -4.00
C LYS A 251 -11.29 7.54 -3.46
N ARG A 252 -10.89 8.44 -4.36
CA ARG A 252 -10.22 9.67 -3.92
C ARG A 252 -11.17 10.67 -3.27
N SER A 253 -12.49 10.58 -3.53
CA SER A 253 -13.51 11.44 -2.90
C SER A 253 -14.79 10.66 -2.62
N LYS A 254 -15.47 11.02 -1.53
CA LYS A 254 -16.84 10.58 -1.24
C LYS A 254 -17.87 11.17 -2.22
N ASP A 255 -17.54 12.29 -2.86
CA ASP A 255 -18.43 12.94 -3.84
C ASP A 255 -18.64 12.09 -5.10
N LEU A 256 -17.87 11.01 -5.29
CA LEU A 256 -18.12 10.02 -6.33
C LEU A 256 -19.42 9.23 -6.14
N ASP A 257 -20.03 9.24 -4.95
CA ASP A 257 -21.27 8.53 -4.66
C ASP A 257 -22.53 9.39 -4.99
N ASN A 258 -22.34 10.64 -5.36
CA ASN A 258 -23.37 11.60 -5.77
C ASN A 258 -23.37 11.79 -7.29
#